data_ac4f1e6afcf59455156c9764d59e59fd
#
_entry.id   ac4f1e6afcf59455156c9764d59e59fd
#
_cell.length_a   1.000
_cell.length_b   1.000
_cell.length_c   1.000
_cell.angle_alpha   90.00
_cell.angle_beta   90.00
_cell.angle_gamma   90.00
#
_symmetry.space_group_name_H-M   'P 1'
#
loop_
_entity.id
_entity.type
_entity.pdbx_description
1 polymer ?
#
loop_
_entity_poly.entity_id
_entity_poly.type
_entity_poly.pdbx_seq_one_letter_code
_entity_poly.pdbx_strand_id
1 'polypeptide(L)'
;MIARLTRTAPTRARSTLLLGLAVVMAATACKKGEDEKVESETSGADSTAQAAGGGSVTLPVVGQTVRQGDLVLSVVTTGQVRSDGVVTLKSETTGQIIKVTVRPGERVTRGQTLIDVDPRELDLAILQAQAALEDAKLKLLDNIVGDSIVSGKPVTGERLRSAEIRAGVDRAKADLEKAKLQRERATITAPFDGVVDDIRVSVGERLSTGQEIGKIVDLRNLRIEAAVLEHDLPFIKIGGDAIITAAAVPDQPIRGRVAAILPLVDSTTRAGRAVIRATGNGVLRPGMYADVRLEATRLPNRIVVPAAAVIERDGRPLVFVVKGGRAQWVYIFPGRTNGFETEVLADSASGQIPVV
;
A
#
# COMPACT_ATOMS: atom_id res chain seq x y z
N MET A 1 -28.27 -40.01 -41.78
CA MET A 1 -27.40 -41.18 -41.68
C MET A 1 -26.58 -40.98 -40.41
N ILE A 2 -27.12 -41.24 -39.36
CA ILE A 2 -27.12 -42.25 -38.28
C ILE A 2 -25.74 -42.95 -38.15
N ALA A 3 -25.00 -42.67 -37.12
CA ALA A 3 -24.19 -43.61 -36.38
C ALA A 3 -23.87 -43.08 -34.97
N ARG A 4 -24.56 -43.64 -34.01
CA ARG A 4 -24.19 -43.69 -32.55
C ARG A 4 -23.11 -44.77 -32.41
N LEU A 5 -22.26 -44.60 -31.39
CA LEU A 5 -21.68 -45.70 -30.53
C LEU A 5 -20.83 -45.02 -29.44
N THR A 6 -21.29 -45.04 -28.22
CA THR A 6 -21.14 -45.91 -27.03
C THR A 6 -19.84 -45.70 -26.27
N ARG A 7 -20.05 -45.21 -25.07
CA ARG A 7 -19.61 -45.60 -23.68
C ARG A 7 -18.44 -46.57 -23.58
N THR A 8 -17.45 -46.18 -22.79
CA THR A 8 -16.92 -47.06 -21.71
C THR A 8 -16.26 -46.21 -20.62
N ALA A 9 -16.70 -46.39 -19.39
CA ALA A 9 -15.97 -46.13 -18.15
C ALA A 9 -15.26 -47.42 -17.68
N PRO A 10 -14.21 -47.32 -16.87
CA PRO A 10 -14.01 -48.27 -15.78
C PRO A 10 -13.78 -47.51 -14.44
N THR A 11 -14.64 -47.74 -13.44
CA THR A 11 -14.55 -48.75 -12.37
C THR A 11 -13.37 -48.57 -11.39
N ARG A 12 -13.73 -48.05 -10.24
CA ARG A 12 -13.34 -48.37 -8.85
C ARG A 12 -12.08 -49.21 -8.57
N ALA A 13 -11.22 -48.67 -7.72
CA ALA A 13 -10.53 -49.48 -6.72
C ALA A 13 -10.59 -48.77 -5.36
N ARG A 14 -11.40 -49.35 -4.46
CA ARG A 14 -11.41 -49.12 -3.03
C ARG A 14 -10.22 -49.88 -2.44
N SER A 15 -9.45 -49.26 -1.57
CA SER A 15 -8.61 -49.96 -0.61
C SER A 15 -8.85 -49.37 0.77
N THR A 16 -9.68 -50.07 1.52
CA THR A 16 -9.85 -49.99 2.95
C THR A 16 -8.61 -50.59 3.61
N LEU A 17 -8.00 -49.86 4.55
CA LEU A 17 -7.14 -50.43 5.58
C LEU A 17 -7.58 -49.86 6.93
N LEU A 18 -8.30 -50.75 7.65
CA LEU A 18 -8.60 -50.74 9.09
C LEU A 18 -7.35 -51.20 9.83
N LEU A 19 -6.98 -50.56 10.89
CA LEU A 19 -6.28 -51.01 12.11
C LEU A 19 -5.89 -49.77 12.89
N GLY A 20 -6.12 -49.55 14.16
CA GLY A 20 -6.54 -50.40 15.25
C GLY A 20 -6.61 -49.52 16.48
N LEU A 21 -7.66 -49.73 17.19
CA LEU A 21 -8.05 -49.16 18.47
C LEU A 21 -7.10 -49.65 19.58
N ALA A 22 -6.54 -48.73 20.37
CA ALA A 22 -6.00 -49.08 21.70
C ALA A 22 -6.39 -47.99 22.69
N VAL A 23 -7.50 -48.24 23.37
CA VAL A 23 -7.94 -47.58 24.60
C VAL A 23 -7.14 -48.21 25.73
N VAL A 24 -6.39 -47.42 26.51
CA VAL A 24 -5.92 -47.80 27.83
C VAL A 24 -6.54 -46.88 28.85
N MET A 25 -7.61 -47.35 29.48
CA MET A 25 -8.09 -46.86 30.77
C MET A 25 -7.17 -47.43 31.84
N ALA A 26 -6.60 -46.57 32.67
CA ALA A 26 -6.06 -46.94 33.96
C ALA A 26 -6.77 -46.11 35.03
N ALA A 27 -7.75 -46.74 35.64
CA ALA A 27 -8.31 -46.35 36.93
C ALA A 27 -7.47 -46.95 38.05
N THR A 28 -7.01 -46.11 38.97
CA THR A 28 -6.54 -46.52 40.32
C THR A 28 -6.97 -45.42 41.28
N ALA A 29 -8.05 -45.61 41.97
CA ALA A 29 -8.19 -46.20 43.30
C ALA A 29 -7.69 -45.28 44.42
N CYS A 30 -8.67 -44.78 45.16
CA CYS A 30 -8.55 -44.12 46.46
C CYS A 30 -7.72 -44.95 47.44
N LYS A 31 -6.83 -44.30 48.18
CA LYS A 31 -6.36 -44.79 49.48
C LYS A 31 -6.52 -43.69 50.53
N LYS A 32 -7.34 -44.02 51.45
CA LYS A 32 -7.68 -43.35 52.74
C LYS A 32 -6.63 -43.71 53.78
N GLY A 33 -6.20 -42.77 54.57
CA GLY A 33 -5.34 -42.96 55.73
C GLY A 33 -4.62 -41.66 55.99
N GLU A 34 -4.59 -41.10 57.10
CA GLU A 34 -4.81 -41.35 58.50
C GLU A 34 -4.63 -40.01 59.22
N ASP A 35 -5.40 -39.75 60.20
CA ASP A 35 -5.39 -38.60 61.10
C ASP A 35 -4.04 -38.46 61.77
N GLU A 36 -3.47 -37.23 61.72
CA GLU A 36 -2.48 -36.82 62.71
C GLU A 36 -2.91 -35.51 63.35
N LYS A 37 -3.34 -35.70 64.58
CA LYS A 37 -3.78 -34.73 65.56
C LYS A 37 -2.53 -34.06 66.10
N VAL A 38 -2.34 -32.79 65.88
CA VAL A 38 -1.37 -31.97 66.59
C VAL A 38 -2.09 -30.92 67.39
N GLU A 39 -1.79 -30.98 68.62
CA GLU A 39 -2.38 -30.29 69.79
C GLU A 39 -2.28 -28.77 69.66
N SER A 40 -3.36 -28.13 70.06
CA SER A 40 -3.45 -26.72 70.35
C SER A 40 -2.72 -26.39 71.67
N GLU A 41 -1.60 -25.71 71.59
CA GLU A 41 -1.11 -24.97 72.77
C GLU A 41 -1.60 -23.53 72.70
N THR A 42 -2.56 -23.27 73.53
CA THR A 42 -3.03 -21.96 73.91
C THR A 42 -2.00 -21.31 74.84
N SER A 43 -1.19 -20.42 74.31
CA SER A 43 -0.42 -19.53 75.13
C SER A 43 -1.00 -18.10 74.99
N GLY A 44 -1.72 -17.69 76.01
CA GLY A 44 -2.17 -16.34 76.16
C GLY A 44 -0.97 -15.39 76.35
N ALA A 45 -0.82 -14.45 75.42
CA ALA A 45 0.07 -13.29 75.63
C ALA A 45 -0.74 -12.03 75.37
N ASP A 46 -0.86 -11.30 76.39
CA ASP A 46 -1.39 -9.99 76.59
C ASP A 46 -1.03 -9.06 75.46
N SER A 47 -1.99 -8.60 74.70
CA SER A 47 -1.79 -7.63 73.61
C SER A 47 -1.98 -6.23 74.22
N THR A 48 -0.89 -5.69 74.79
CA THR A 48 -0.71 -4.25 74.85
C THR A 48 -0.59 -3.70 73.44
N ALA A 49 -1.67 -3.10 72.95
CA ALA A 49 -1.67 -2.31 71.77
C ALA A 49 -0.68 -1.14 71.88
N GLN A 50 0.52 -1.38 71.45
CA GLN A 50 1.48 -0.31 71.25
C GLN A 50 1.19 0.30 69.89
N ALA A 51 0.61 1.49 69.87
CA ALA A 51 0.45 2.30 68.66
C ALA A 51 1.85 2.60 68.11
N ALA A 52 2.32 1.70 67.25
CA ALA A 52 3.54 1.90 66.48
C ALA A 52 3.28 3.00 65.45
N GLY A 53 4.09 4.03 65.52
CA GLY A 53 4.06 5.23 64.74
C GLY A 53 3.85 4.96 63.24
N GLY A 54 2.97 5.78 62.64
CA GLY A 54 2.71 5.78 61.23
C GLY A 54 3.98 6.01 60.41
N GLY A 55 4.68 4.94 60.11
CA GLY A 55 5.71 4.96 59.09
C GLY A 55 5.06 5.31 57.76
N SER A 56 5.38 6.48 57.28
CA SER A 56 4.96 6.88 55.93
C SER A 56 5.55 5.88 54.92
N VAL A 57 4.69 5.02 54.38
CA VAL A 57 5.10 4.12 53.29
C VAL A 57 5.41 4.99 52.09
N THR A 58 6.70 5.10 51.76
CA THR A 58 7.15 5.83 50.59
C THR A 58 7.07 4.91 49.38
N LEU A 59 6.10 5.15 48.50
CA LEU A 59 5.97 4.43 47.25
C LEU A 59 6.64 5.23 46.13
N PRO A 60 7.49 4.62 45.32
CA PRO A 60 8.02 5.28 44.13
C PRO A 60 6.88 5.52 43.15
N VAL A 61 6.67 6.78 42.77
CA VAL A 61 5.66 7.18 41.78
C VAL A 61 6.34 7.91 40.63
N VAL A 62 5.91 7.63 39.40
CA VAL A 62 6.32 8.40 38.25
C VAL A 62 5.29 9.49 38.02
N GLY A 63 5.71 10.75 38.24
CA GLY A 63 4.87 11.92 38.03
C GLY A 63 5.17 12.59 36.69
N GLN A 64 4.15 13.09 36.01
CA GLN A 64 4.28 13.94 34.84
C GLN A 64 3.58 15.28 35.11
N THR A 65 4.19 16.38 34.67
CA THR A 65 3.58 17.70 34.81
C THR A 65 2.38 17.86 33.93
N VAL A 66 1.31 18.44 34.44
CA VAL A 66 0.14 18.81 33.64
C VAL A 66 0.55 19.85 32.63
N ARG A 67 0.09 19.68 31.42
CA ARG A 67 0.41 20.51 30.26
C ARG A 67 -0.83 21.27 29.80
N GLN A 68 -0.66 22.55 29.51
CA GLN A 68 -1.61 23.32 28.74
C GLN A 68 -1.10 23.41 27.31
N GLY A 69 -1.88 22.92 26.35
CA GLY A 69 -1.45 22.85 24.95
C GLY A 69 -2.54 22.33 24.03
N ASP A 70 -2.16 21.99 22.83
CA ASP A 70 -3.08 21.45 21.83
C ASP A 70 -3.33 19.97 22.10
N LEU A 71 -4.61 19.58 22.19
CA LEU A 71 -5.01 18.20 22.16
C LEU A 71 -5.33 17.81 20.70
N VAL A 72 -4.53 16.92 20.14
CA VAL A 72 -4.72 16.42 18.79
C VAL A 72 -5.52 15.12 18.84
N LEU A 73 -6.75 15.18 18.38
CA LEU A 73 -7.59 13.99 18.21
C LEU A 73 -7.19 13.31 16.90
N SER A 74 -7.12 12.00 16.90
CA SER A 74 -6.74 11.22 15.74
C SER A 74 -7.74 10.09 15.47
N VAL A 75 -7.96 9.81 14.18
CA VAL A 75 -8.64 8.63 13.71
C VAL A 75 -7.61 7.55 13.43
N VAL A 76 -7.79 6.38 14.03
CA VAL A 76 -6.94 5.21 13.78
C VAL A 76 -7.65 4.29 12.82
N THR A 77 -6.99 3.95 11.75
CA THR A 77 -7.53 3.07 10.71
C THR A 77 -6.40 2.26 10.06
N THR A 78 -6.78 1.27 9.27
CA THR A 78 -5.83 0.48 8.48
C THR A 78 -5.89 0.90 7.02
N GLY A 79 -4.73 1.00 6.39
CA GLY A 79 -4.61 1.33 4.97
C GLY A 79 -3.74 0.34 4.21
N GLN A 80 -3.99 0.22 2.93
CA GLN A 80 -3.17 -0.58 2.03
C GLN A 80 -2.15 0.30 1.31
N VAL A 81 -0.89 -0.12 1.32
CA VAL A 81 0.18 0.53 0.57
C VAL A 81 0.04 0.20 -0.91
N ARG A 82 0.01 1.22 -1.75
CA ARG A 82 -0.03 1.10 -3.21
C ARG A 82 1.08 1.93 -3.85
N SER A 83 1.53 1.50 -5.00
CA SER A 83 2.42 2.29 -5.85
C SER A 83 1.61 3.17 -6.80
N ASP A 84 2.10 4.37 -7.09
CA ASP A 84 1.53 5.24 -8.13
C ASP A 84 1.84 4.71 -9.55
N GLY A 85 2.95 3.99 -9.70
CA GLY A 85 3.39 3.40 -10.97
C GLY A 85 3.49 1.88 -10.89
N VAL A 86 2.47 1.19 -11.40
CA VAL A 86 2.53 -0.26 -11.67
C VAL A 86 2.16 -0.45 -13.12
N VAL A 87 3.09 -0.93 -13.92
CA VAL A 87 2.85 -1.19 -15.33
C VAL A 87 3.12 -2.66 -15.66
N THR A 88 2.14 -3.28 -16.27
CA THR A 88 2.31 -4.58 -16.92
C THR A 88 2.88 -4.34 -18.31
N LEU A 89 4.09 -4.79 -18.54
CA LEU A 89 4.74 -4.73 -19.84
C LEU A 89 4.10 -5.74 -20.79
N LYS A 90 3.73 -5.27 -21.97
CA LYS A 90 3.18 -6.11 -23.04
C LYS A 90 3.98 -5.92 -24.31
N SER A 91 4.10 -6.98 -25.11
CA SER A 91 4.74 -6.88 -26.42
C SER A 91 3.86 -6.08 -27.36
N GLU A 92 4.44 -5.09 -28.06
CA GLU A 92 3.77 -4.33 -29.11
C GLU A 92 4.05 -4.91 -30.49
N THR A 93 4.98 -5.88 -30.59
CA THR A 93 5.38 -6.52 -31.83
C THR A 93 5.41 -8.05 -31.69
N THR A 94 5.43 -8.74 -32.81
CA THR A 94 5.61 -10.19 -32.88
C THR A 94 7.05 -10.48 -33.30
N GLY A 95 7.70 -11.45 -32.67
CA GLY A 95 9.08 -11.84 -33.02
C GLY A 95 9.71 -12.74 -31.96
N GLN A 96 10.91 -13.26 -32.25
CA GLN A 96 11.66 -14.08 -31.31
C GLN A 96 12.50 -13.21 -30.39
N ILE A 97 12.52 -13.53 -29.09
CA ILE A 97 13.36 -12.88 -28.12
C ILE A 97 14.82 -13.31 -28.33
N ILE A 98 15.71 -12.35 -28.59
CA ILE A 98 17.15 -12.59 -28.73
C ILE A 98 17.90 -12.30 -27.44
N LYS A 99 17.37 -11.42 -26.60
CA LYS A 99 18.03 -11.03 -25.35
C LYS A 99 17.01 -10.58 -24.30
N VAL A 100 17.25 -11.01 -23.05
CA VAL A 100 16.60 -10.49 -21.83
C VAL A 100 17.71 -9.93 -20.96
N THR A 101 17.72 -8.62 -20.72
CA THR A 101 18.82 -7.90 -20.05
C THR A 101 18.60 -7.72 -18.56
N VAL A 102 17.41 -8.01 -18.05
CA VAL A 102 17.03 -7.73 -16.66
C VAL A 102 16.50 -8.98 -15.96
N ARG A 103 16.56 -8.97 -14.65
CA ARG A 103 16.07 -10.06 -13.78
C ARG A 103 14.99 -9.55 -12.83
N PRO A 104 14.08 -10.41 -12.36
CA PRO A 104 13.18 -10.07 -11.27
C PRO A 104 13.95 -9.53 -10.05
N GLY A 105 13.45 -8.45 -9.44
CA GLY A 105 14.09 -7.75 -8.33
C GLY A 105 15.13 -6.70 -8.74
N GLU A 106 15.52 -6.59 -10.00
CA GLU A 106 16.51 -5.63 -10.49
C GLU A 106 15.91 -4.22 -10.63
N ARG A 107 16.71 -3.20 -10.29
CA ARG A 107 16.34 -1.80 -10.50
C ARG A 107 16.62 -1.39 -11.93
N VAL A 108 15.65 -0.70 -12.53
CA VAL A 108 15.73 -0.19 -13.88
C VAL A 108 15.47 1.30 -13.92
N THR A 109 16.09 1.98 -14.88
CA THR A 109 15.87 3.40 -15.14
C THR A 109 14.99 3.58 -16.38
N ARG A 110 14.28 4.70 -16.45
CA ARG A 110 13.46 5.03 -17.61
C ARG A 110 14.27 4.98 -18.91
N GLY A 111 13.74 4.29 -19.91
CA GLY A 111 14.40 4.10 -21.22
C GLY A 111 15.41 2.97 -21.26
N GLN A 112 15.74 2.32 -20.13
CA GLN A 112 16.62 1.17 -20.10
C GLN A 112 16.00 0.00 -20.87
N THR A 113 16.79 -0.62 -21.75
CA THR A 113 16.36 -1.80 -22.51
C THR A 113 16.20 -3.00 -21.57
N LEU A 114 15.07 -3.65 -21.66
CA LEU A 114 14.71 -4.82 -20.87
C LEU A 114 14.80 -6.10 -21.70
N ILE A 115 14.24 -6.04 -22.91
CA ILE A 115 14.15 -7.18 -23.81
C ILE A 115 14.36 -6.70 -25.24
N ASP A 116 15.13 -7.46 -25.99
CA ASP A 116 15.32 -7.26 -27.44
C ASP A 116 14.66 -8.41 -28.21
N VAL A 117 13.81 -8.05 -29.15
CA VAL A 117 13.19 -8.94 -30.13
C VAL A 117 14.01 -8.91 -31.42
N ASP A 118 14.10 -10.02 -32.15
CA ASP A 118 14.85 -10.12 -33.40
C ASP A 118 14.38 -9.06 -34.42
N PRO A 119 15.28 -8.13 -34.77
CA PRO A 119 14.90 -7.01 -35.63
C PRO A 119 14.98 -7.33 -37.11
N ARG A 120 15.54 -8.48 -37.53
CA ARG A 120 15.93 -8.75 -38.91
C ARG A 120 14.76 -8.61 -39.91
N GLU A 121 13.57 -9.14 -39.56
CA GLU A 121 12.40 -9.00 -40.41
C GLU A 121 11.92 -7.53 -40.50
N LEU A 122 12.05 -6.78 -39.39
CA LEU A 122 11.66 -5.37 -39.31
C LEU A 122 12.67 -4.46 -40.05
N ASP A 123 13.96 -4.78 -39.98
CA ASP A 123 15.00 -4.07 -40.72
C ASP A 123 14.82 -4.27 -42.25
N LEU A 124 14.45 -5.48 -42.71
CA LEU A 124 14.08 -5.73 -44.09
C LEU A 124 12.83 -4.93 -44.50
N ALA A 125 11.81 -4.84 -43.65
CA ALA A 125 10.62 -4.03 -43.91
C ALA A 125 10.98 -2.53 -44.07
N ILE A 126 11.91 -2.02 -43.29
CA ILE A 126 12.42 -0.65 -43.44
C ILE A 126 13.10 -0.46 -44.80
N LEU A 127 13.98 -1.41 -45.23
CA LEU A 127 14.64 -1.34 -46.53
C LEU A 127 13.64 -1.36 -47.66
N GLN A 128 12.61 -2.21 -47.59
CA GLN A 128 11.54 -2.25 -48.59
C GLN A 128 10.77 -0.94 -48.67
N ALA A 129 10.41 -0.36 -47.51
CA ALA A 129 9.70 0.93 -47.46
C ALA A 129 10.58 2.09 -47.94
N GLN A 130 11.89 2.04 -47.68
CA GLN A 130 12.85 3.02 -48.23
C GLN A 130 12.94 2.93 -49.74
N ALA A 131 13.06 1.73 -50.33
CA ALA A 131 13.10 1.53 -51.75
C ALA A 131 11.79 2.02 -52.41
N ALA A 132 10.63 1.75 -51.82
CA ALA A 132 9.35 2.25 -52.28
C ALA A 132 9.24 3.79 -52.26
N LEU A 133 9.83 4.43 -51.25
CA LEU A 133 9.91 5.88 -51.17
C LEU A 133 10.79 6.46 -52.27
N GLU A 134 11.96 5.85 -52.53
CA GLU A 134 12.81 6.28 -53.64
C GLU A 134 12.16 6.12 -55.00
N ASP A 135 11.46 5.01 -55.25
CA ASP A 135 10.65 4.81 -56.49
C ASP A 135 9.55 5.86 -56.61
N ALA A 136 8.85 6.19 -55.54
CA ALA A 136 7.86 7.27 -55.53
C ALA A 136 8.46 8.65 -55.83
N LYS A 137 9.67 8.92 -55.33
CA LYS A 137 10.39 10.18 -55.66
C LYS A 137 10.80 10.22 -57.12
N LEU A 138 11.27 9.12 -57.71
CA LEU A 138 11.60 9.05 -59.14
C LEU A 138 10.34 9.29 -59.99
N LYS A 139 9.21 8.67 -59.66
CA LYS A 139 7.92 8.92 -60.31
C LYS A 139 7.47 10.38 -60.17
N LEU A 140 7.74 11.02 -59.06
CA LEU A 140 7.47 12.43 -58.88
C LEU A 140 8.32 13.28 -59.83
N LEU A 141 9.62 12.99 -59.96
CA LEU A 141 10.50 13.70 -60.91
C LEU A 141 10.02 13.54 -62.32
N ASP A 142 9.66 12.34 -62.75
CA ASP A 142 9.11 12.06 -64.07
C ASP A 142 7.83 12.88 -64.33
N ASN A 143 6.92 12.92 -63.37
CA ASN A 143 5.69 13.67 -63.41
C ASN A 143 5.98 15.21 -63.53
N ILE A 144 6.94 15.74 -62.78
CA ILE A 144 7.32 17.13 -62.80
C ILE A 144 7.97 17.50 -64.12
N VAL A 145 8.88 16.66 -64.64
CA VAL A 145 9.54 16.88 -65.93
C VAL A 145 8.51 16.85 -67.04
N GLY A 146 7.64 15.82 -67.06
CA GLY A 146 6.55 15.71 -68.02
C GLY A 146 5.62 16.94 -68.06
N ASP A 147 5.14 17.35 -66.88
CA ASP A 147 4.24 18.50 -66.69
C ASP A 147 4.92 19.83 -67.06
N SER A 148 6.25 19.97 -66.84
CA SER A 148 7.02 21.16 -67.19
C SER A 148 7.23 21.29 -68.71
N ILE A 149 7.48 20.16 -69.40
CA ILE A 149 7.61 20.13 -70.85
C ILE A 149 6.30 20.52 -71.53
N VAL A 150 5.17 19.93 -71.08
CA VAL A 150 3.85 20.18 -71.61
C VAL A 150 3.38 21.60 -71.38
N SER A 151 3.64 22.17 -70.20
CA SER A 151 3.18 23.52 -69.81
C SER A 151 4.15 24.65 -70.16
N GLY A 152 5.40 24.38 -70.50
CA GLY A 152 6.45 25.32 -70.71
C GLY A 152 6.83 26.19 -69.51
N LYS A 153 6.38 25.82 -68.31
CA LYS A 153 6.60 26.53 -67.03
C LYS A 153 6.96 25.57 -65.92
N PRO A 154 7.76 26.03 -64.92
CA PRO A 154 8.06 25.22 -63.72
C PRO A 154 6.79 24.79 -62.99
N VAL A 155 6.74 23.53 -62.54
CA VAL A 155 5.65 23.02 -61.74
C VAL A 155 5.76 23.54 -60.29
N THR A 156 4.80 24.35 -59.87
CA THR A 156 4.81 24.96 -58.53
C THR A 156 3.41 24.86 -57.88
N GLY A 157 3.38 25.04 -56.56
CA GLY A 157 2.15 25.15 -55.78
C GLY A 157 1.25 23.92 -55.90
N GLU A 158 -0.01 24.14 -56.31
CA GLU A 158 -1.05 23.08 -56.36
C GLU A 158 -0.73 21.96 -57.35
N ARG A 159 -0.05 22.29 -58.48
CA ARG A 159 0.38 21.30 -59.44
C ARG A 159 1.46 20.37 -58.90
N LEU A 160 2.42 20.93 -58.13
CA LEU A 160 3.44 20.13 -57.47
C LEU A 160 2.78 19.14 -56.48
N ARG A 161 1.86 19.63 -55.66
CA ARG A 161 1.12 18.79 -54.73
C ARG A 161 0.32 17.68 -55.39
N SER A 162 -0.31 18.01 -56.55
CA SER A 162 -1.02 17.00 -57.36
C SER A 162 -0.07 15.97 -57.95
N ALA A 163 1.16 16.35 -58.34
CA ALA A 163 2.20 15.45 -58.79
C ALA A 163 2.71 14.54 -57.67
N GLU A 164 2.91 15.10 -56.44
CA GLU A 164 3.27 14.31 -55.25
C GLU A 164 2.23 13.27 -54.90
N ILE A 165 0.95 13.63 -54.93
CA ILE A 165 -0.17 12.71 -54.66
C ILE A 165 -0.20 11.58 -55.72
N ARG A 166 -0.05 11.94 -57.03
CA ARG A 166 -0.02 10.93 -58.10
C ARG A 166 1.18 10.00 -58.01
N ALA A 167 2.34 10.49 -57.58
CA ALA A 167 3.53 9.69 -57.37
C ALA A 167 3.46 8.81 -56.10
N GLY A 168 2.54 9.13 -55.17
CA GLY A 168 2.37 8.39 -53.92
C GLY A 168 3.46 8.63 -52.89
N VAL A 169 4.16 9.78 -52.93
CA VAL A 169 5.29 10.10 -52.05
C VAL A 169 4.86 10.12 -50.58
N ASP A 170 3.72 10.75 -50.27
CA ASP A 170 3.24 10.85 -48.91
C ASP A 170 2.86 9.49 -48.31
N ARG A 171 2.29 8.61 -49.14
CA ARG A 171 1.98 7.22 -48.76
C ARG A 171 3.28 6.44 -48.45
N ALA A 172 4.24 6.50 -49.36
CA ALA A 172 5.51 5.82 -49.18
C ALA A 172 6.29 6.33 -47.94
N LYS A 173 6.23 7.66 -47.63
CA LYS A 173 6.76 8.22 -46.40
C LYS A 173 6.07 7.65 -45.15
N ALA A 174 4.73 7.60 -45.20
CA ALA A 174 3.97 7.04 -44.07
C ALA A 174 4.28 5.57 -43.82
N ASP A 175 4.42 4.78 -44.91
CA ASP A 175 4.79 3.37 -44.84
C ASP A 175 6.20 3.18 -44.26
N LEU A 176 7.16 4.03 -44.61
CA LEU A 176 8.52 4.05 -44.04
C LEU A 176 8.49 4.40 -42.53
N GLU A 177 7.79 5.45 -42.12
CA GLU A 177 7.65 5.81 -40.72
C GLU A 177 6.96 4.72 -39.90
N LYS A 178 5.96 4.05 -40.47
CA LYS A 178 5.32 2.87 -39.85
C LYS A 178 6.31 1.73 -39.64
N ALA A 179 7.13 1.41 -40.64
CA ALA A 179 8.15 0.36 -40.53
C ALA A 179 9.21 0.70 -39.44
N LYS A 180 9.64 1.97 -39.39
CA LYS A 180 10.57 2.44 -38.34
C LYS A 180 9.96 2.32 -36.92
N LEU A 181 8.71 2.74 -36.75
CA LEU A 181 7.99 2.61 -35.50
C LEU A 181 7.86 1.15 -35.05
N GLN A 182 7.58 0.25 -35.97
CA GLN A 182 7.55 -1.19 -35.68
C GLN A 182 8.91 -1.72 -35.23
N ARG A 183 10.00 -1.23 -35.85
CA ARG A 183 11.37 -1.56 -35.46
C ARG A 183 11.71 -1.03 -34.06
N GLU A 184 11.31 0.19 -33.74
CA GLU A 184 11.50 0.77 -32.40
C GLU A 184 10.82 -0.09 -31.33
N ARG A 185 9.60 -0.56 -31.61
CA ARG A 185 8.83 -1.44 -30.72
C ARG A 185 9.43 -2.83 -30.49
N ALA A 186 10.41 -3.22 -31.28
CA ALA A 186 11.16 -4.47 -31.08
C ALA A 186 12.10 -4.40 -29.87
N THR A 187 12.46 -3.19 -29.41
CA THR A 187 13.23 -2.98 -28.19
C THR A 187 12.27 -2.54 -27.09
N ILE A 188 12.03 -3.40 -26.13
CA ILE A 188 11.14 -3.13 -25.00
C ILE A 188 11.92 -2.45 -23.91
N THR A 189 11.50 -1.24 -23.54
CA THR A 189 12.19 -0.40 -22.56
C THR A 189 11.33 -0.13 -21.33
N ALA A 190 11.98 0.26 -20.22
CA ALA A 190 11.29 0.67 -19.01
C ALA A 190 10.61 2.04 -19.20
N PRO A 191 9.29 2.18 -18.92
CA PRO A 191 8.58 3.44 -19.08
C PRO A 191 8.90 4.47 -18.00
N PHE A 192 9.37 4.03 -16.83
CA PHE A 192 9.78 4.84 -15.68
C PHE A 192 10.84 4.12 -14.85
N ASP A 193 11.44 4.85 -13.90
CA ASP A 193 12.41 4.26 -12.96
C ASP A 193 11.68 3.41 -11.92
N GLY A 194 12.05 2.13 -11.82
CA GLY A 194 11.36 1.20 -10.94
C GLY A 194 12.16 -0.06 -10.62
N VAL A 195 11.44 -1.05 -10.12
CA VAL A 195 11.97 -2.39 -9.88
C VAL A 195 11.15 -3.39 -10.69
N VAL A 196 11.83 -4.29 -11.34
CA VAL A 196 11.19 -5.40 -12.07
C VAL A 196 10.61 -6.37 -11.04
N ASP A 197 9.30 -6.56 -11.08
CA ASP A 197 8.59 -7.49 -10.19
C ASP A 197 8.65 -8.92 -10.74
N ASP A 198 8.30 -9.06 -12.01
CA ASP A 198 8.17 -10.36 -12.68
C ASP A 198 8.64 -10.27 -14.14
N ILE A 199 9.22 -11.35 -14.65
CA ILE A 199 9.56 -11.58 -16.06
C ILE A 199 9.07 -12.98 -16.42
N ARG A 200 8.15 -13.05 -17.39
CA ARG A 200 7.44 -14.28 -17.77
C ARG A 200 7.88 -14.87 -19.09
N VAL A 201 8.93 -14.34 -19.66
CA VAL A 201 9.40 -14.73 -20.98
C VAL A 201 10.88 -15.08 -20.95
N SER A 202 11.32 -15.90 -21.90
CA SER A 202 12.66 -16.41 -21.99
C SER A 202 13.31 -16.14 -23.34
N VAL A 203 14.64 -16.09 -23.38
CA VAL A 203 15.39 -16.00 -24.63
C VAL A 203 15.05 -17.19 -25.54
N GLY A 204 14.79 -16.93 -26.81
CA GLY A 204 14.38 -17.93 -27.80
C GLY A 204 12.86 -18.11 -27.91
N GLU A 205 12.08 -17.59 -26.98
CA GLU A 205 10.62 -17.61 -27.04
C GLU A 205 10.10 -16.66 -28.13
N ARG A 206 8.99 -17.02 -28.78
CA ARG A 206 8.32 -16.17 -29.76
C ARG A 206 7.21 -15.39 -29.10
N LEU A 207 7.32 -14.07 -29.11
CA LEU A 207 6.30 -13.15 -28.62
C LEU A 207 5.19 -12.95 -29.66
N SER A 208 3.99 -12.74 -29.14
CA SER A 208 2.83 -12.24 -29.89
C SER A 208 2.45 -10.85 -29.41
N THR A 209 1.91 -10.03 -30.30
CA THR A 209 1.40 -8.69 -29.93
C THR A 209 0.35 -8.79 -28.83
N GLY A 210 0.51 -7.99 -27.77
CA GLY A 210 -0.36 -8.00 -26.58
C GLY A 210 0.03 -9.02 -25.51
N GLN A 211 0.99 -9.90 -25.76
CA GLN A 211 1.47 -10.88 -24.77
C GLN A 211 2.12 -10.16 -23.59
N GLU A 212 1.77 -10.60 -22.37
CA GLU A 212 2.33 -10.08 -21.14
C GLU A 212 3.76 -10.59 -20.95
N ILE A 213 4.68 -9.67 -20.71
CA ILE A 213 6.11 -9.93 -20.59
C ILE A 213 6.55 -9.93 -19.14
N GLY A 214 6.00 -9.01 -18.34
CA GLY A 214 6.35 -8.84 -16.95
C GLY A 214 5.75 -7.58 -16.35
N LYS A 215 6.23 -7.21 -15.16
CA LYS A 215 5.76 -6.02 -14.43
C LYS A 215 6.91 -5.18 -13.92
N ILE A 216 6.70 -3.87 -13.94
CA ILE A 216 7.58 -2.89 -13.27
C ILE A 216 6.77 -2.12 -12.25
N VAL A 217 7.36 -1.91 -11.09
CA VAL A 217 6.75 -1.22 -9.95
C VAL A 217 7.63 -0.06 -9.52
N ASP A 218 7.04 1.13 -9.39
CA ASP A 218 7.70 2.28 -8.77
C ASP A 218 7.64 2.14 -7.24
N LEU A 219 8.80 2.04 -6.60
CA LEU A 219 8.91 1.95 -5.14
C LEU A 219 9.21 3.30 -4.47
N ARG A 220 9.37 4.38 -5.24
CA ARG A 220 9.65 5.72 -4.71
C ARG A 220 8.38 6.49 -4.40
N ASN A 221 7.38 6.34 -5.26
CA ASN A 221 6.11 7.04 -5.15
C ASN A 221 5.04 6.09 -4.60
N LEU A 222 5.00 6.00 -3.27
CA LEU A 222 4.03 5.16 -2.59
C LEU A 222 2.92 6.03 -1.98
N ARG A 223 1.71 5.50 -2.00
CA ARG A 223 0.56 6.03 -1.30
C ARG A 223 -0.08 4.95 -0.43
N ILE A 224 -0.70 5.37 0.65
CA ILE A 224 -1.51 4.49 1.48
C ILE A 224 -2.97 4.89 1.29
N GLU A 225 -3.78 3.94 0.88
CA GLU A 225 -5.24 4.10 0.79
C GLU A 225 -5.84 3.58 2.08
N ALA A 226 -6.21 4.48 2.98
CA ALA A 226 -6.78 4.18 4.28
C ALA A 226 -8.31 4.23 4.22
N ALA A 227 -8.96 3.22 4.80
CA ALA A 227 -10.41 3.15 4.89
C ALA A 227 -10.87 3.92 6.14
N VAL A 228 -11.56 5.03 5.94
CA VAL A 228 -12.06 5.90 7.02
C VAL A 228 -13.57 5.80 7.10
N LEU A 229 -14.10 5.56 8.29
CA LEU A 229 -15.54 5.48 8.50
C LEU A 229 -16.24 6.80 8.18
N GLU A 230 -17.47 6.72 7.69
CA GLU A 230 -18.26 7.89 7.23
C GLU A 230 -18.36 8.98 8.29
N HIS A 231 -18.55 8.60 9.56
CA HIS A 231 -18.69 9.55 10.67
C HIS A 231 -17.37 10.28 11.02
N ASP A 232 -16.20 9.72 10.62
CA ASP A 232 -14.90 10.31 10.88
C ASP A 232 -14.41 11.20 9.73
N LEU A 233 -14.93 10.98 8.51
CA LEU A 233 -14.53 11.74 7.32
C LEU A 233 -14.59 13.26 7.47
N PRO A 234 -15.65 13.85 8.11
CA PRO A 234 -15.76 15.31 8.25
C PRO A 234 -14.62 15.93 9.09
N PHE A 235 -13.98 15.14 9.92
CA PHE A 235 -12.91 15.60 10.82
C PHE A 235 -11.51 15.54 10.19
N ILE A 236 -11.36 14.82 9.09
CA ILE A 236 -10.07 14.68 8.39
C ILE A 236 -9.95 15.78 7.35
N LYS A 237 -8.77 16.41 7.30
CA LYS A 237 -8.50 17.49 6.36
C LYS A 237 -7.39 17.10 5.38
N ILE A 238 -7.53 17.53 4.14
CA ILE A 238 -6.45 17.44 3.15
C ILE A 238 -5.28 18.29 3.66
N GLY A 239 -4.07 17.75 3.59
CA GLY A 239 -2.85 18.34 4.15
C GLY A 239 -2.61 18.01 5.62
N GLY A 240 -3.56 17.36 6.32
CA GLY A 240 -3.41 16.91 7.70
C GLY A 240 -2.28 15.89 7.85
N ASP A 241 -1.65 15.88 9.02
CA ASP A 241 -0.56 14.97 9.31
C ASP A 241 -1.09 13.53 9.53
N ALA A 242 -0.28 12.56 9.14
CA ALA A 242 -0.55 11.15 9.31
C ALA A 242 0.68 10.43 9.87
N ILE A 243 0.48 9.51 10.78
CA ILE A 243 1.51 8.60 11.27
C ILE A 243 1.15 7.21 10.80
N ILE A 244 2.09 6.57 10.12
CA ILE A 244 1.93 5.27 9.50
C ILE A 244 2.84 4.29 10.23
N THR A 245 2.28 3.21 10.72
CA THR A 245 3.01 2.13 11.39
C THR A 245 2.83 0.86 10.58
N ALA A 246 3.90 0.38 9.96
CA ALA A 246 3.86 -0.87 9.22
C ALA A 246 4.15 -2.05 10.16
N ALA A 247 3.39 -3.14 10.03
CA ALA A 247 3.58 -4.34 10.85
C ALA A 247 5.00 -4.93 10.75
N ALA A 248 5.69 -4.69 9.62
CA ALA A 248 7.07 -5.13 9.40
C ALA A 248 8.09 -4.35 10.24
N VAL A 249 7.77 -3.12 10.70
CA VAL A 249 8.67 -2.23 11.46
C VAL A 249 7.84 -1.39 12.45
N PRO A 250 7.32 -2.01 13.51
CA PRO A 250 6.42 -1.34 14.46
C PRO A 250 7.10 -0.18 15.20
N ASP A 251 8.41 -0.26 15.40
CA ASP A 251 9.17 0.72 16.16
C ASP A 251 9.61 1.96 15.35
N GLN A 252 9.33 1.98 14.05
CA GLN A 252 9.69 3.08 13.15
C GLN A 252 8.46 3.70 12.49
N PRO A 253 7.76 4.59 13.18
CA PRO A 253 6.61 5.27 12.60
C PRO A 253 7.05 6.18 11.45
N ILE A 254 6.37 6.06 10.32
CA ILE A 254 6.61 6.82 9.11
C ILE A 254 5.66 8.02 9.10
N ARG A 255 6.18 9.20 8.85
CA ARG A 255 5.34 10.39 8.68
C ARG A 255 4.79 10.46 7.28
N GLY A 256 3.53 10.85 7.18
CA GLY A 256 2.83 11.09 5.93
C GLY A 256 1.89 12.27 6.04
N ARG A 257 1.25 12.61 4.92
CA ARG A 257 0.19 13.63 4.86
C ARG A 257 -0.98 13.16 4.04
N VAL A 258 -2.17 13.57 4.43
CA VAL A 258 -3.39 13.33 3.66
C VAL A 258 -3.31 14.14 2.37
N ALA A 259 -3.16 13.45 1.25
CA ALA A 259 -3.06 14.07 -0.07
C ALA A 259 -4.44 14.32 -0.68
N ALA A 260 -5.39 13.39 -0.45
CA ALA A 260 -6.74 13.47 -0.97
C ALA A 260 -7.71 12.64 -0.13
N ILE A 261 -8.97 13.02 -0.17
CA ILE A 261 -10.09 12.21 0.32
C ILE A 261 -10.94 11.89 -0.91
N LEU A 262 -11.13 10.61 -1.20
CA LEU A 262 -11.89 10.19 -2.38
C LEU A 262 -13.39 10.41 -2.14
N PRO A 263 -14.13 10.87 -3.17
CA PRO A 263 -15.53 11.29 -3.00
C PRO A 263 -16.51 10.13 -2.82
N LEU A 264 -16.11 8.91 -3.17
CA LEU A 264 -16.98 7.74 -3.08
C LEU A 264 -16.82 7.05 -1.74
N VAL A 265 -17.94 6.79 -1.08
CA VAL A 265 -18.04 5.94 0.10
C VAL A 265 -18.54 4.57 -0.33
N ASP A 266 -17.90 3.52 0.12
CA ASP A 266 -18.32 2.14 -0.11
C ASP A 266 -19.57 1.86 0.75
N SER A 267 -20.67 1.54 0.11
CA SER A 267 -21.95 1.30 0.78
C SER A 267 -21.96 0.05 1.67
N THR A 268 -21.09 -0.92 1.39
CA THR A 268 -21.00 -2.18 2.14
C THR A 268 -20.23 -1.98 3.45
N THR A 269 -19.11 -1.28 3.37
CA THR A 269 -18.22 -1.04 4.52
C THR A 269 -18.51 0.28 5.22
N ARG A 270 -19.33 1.17 4.61
CA ARG A 270 -19.58 2.55 5.06
C ARG A 270 -18.30 3.33 5.31
N ALA A 271 -17.29 3.07 4.51
CA ALA A 271 -16.00 3.71 4.61
C ALA A 271 -15.67 4.52 3.35
N GLY A 272 -15.21 5.73 3.53
CA GLY A 272 -14.53 6.50 2.50
C GLY A 272 -13.05 6.15 2.44
N ARG A 273 -12.36 6.59 1.40
CA ARG A 273 -10.92 6.35 1.25
C ARG A 273 -10.14 7.66 1.35
N ALA A 274 -9.21 7.70 2.32
CA ALA A 274 -8.21 8.76 2.41
C ALA A 274 -6.91 8.27 1.77
N VAL A 275 -6.32 9.10 0.93
CA VAL A 275 -5.04 8.85 0.27
C VAL A 275 -3.95 9.60 1.03
N ILE A 276 -3.00 8.87 1.58
CA ILE A 276 -1.89 9.42 2.34
C ILE A 276 -0.60 9.21 1.53
N ARG A 277 0.17 10.28 1.38
CA ARG A 277 1.53 10.18 0.84
C ARG A 277 2.51 10.00 1.98
N ALA A 278 3.27 8.91 1.90
CA ALA A 278 4.35 8.65 2.83
C ALA A 278 5.66 9.21 2.30
N THR A 279 6.44 9.83 3.16
CA THR A 279 7.83 10.14 2.86
C THR A 279 8.60 8.82 3.00
N GLY A 280 8.91 8.19 1.87
CA GLY A 280 9.41 6.82 1.84
C GLY A 280 10.77 6.64 2.52
N ASN A 281 10.87 5.60 3.32
CA ASN A 281 12.11 5.12 3.94
C ASN A 281 12.57 3.75 3.36
N GLY A 282 12.03 3.33 2.22
CA GLY A 282 12.38 2.07 1.56
C GLY A 282 11.87 0.79 2.22
N VAL A 283 11.15 0.92 3.33
CA VAL A 283 10.60 -0.23 4.10
C VAL A 283 9.25 -0.67 3.56
N LEU A 284 8.41 0.30 3.17
CA LEU A 284 7.07 0.01 2.64
C LEU A 284 7.15 -0.66 1.27
N ARG A 285 6.32 -1.68 1.08
CA ARG A 285 6.14 -2.35 -0.21
C ARG A 285 4.68 -2.28 -0.64
N PRO A 286 4.39 -2.09 -1.93
CA PRO A 286 3.03 -2.20 -2.43
C PRO A 286 2.40 -3.55 -2.04
N GLY A 287 1.16 -3.51 -1.63
CA GLY A 287 0.44 -4.68 -1.12
C GLY A 287 0.48 -4.88 0.40
N MET A 288 1.40 -4.22 1.12
CA MET A 288 1.43 -4.26 2.58
C MET A 288 0.23 -3.51 3.17
N TYR A 289 -0.17 -3.93 4.37
CA TYR A 289 -1.09 -3.18 5.21
C TYR A 289 -0.30 -2.42 6.28
N ALA A 290 -0.78 -1.25 6.61
CA ALA A 290 -0.21 -0.40 7.65
C ALA A 290 -1.32 0.24 8.48
N ASP A 291 -1.09 0.37 9.78
CA ASP A 291 -1.95 1.15 10.64
C ASP A 291 -1.65 2.63 10.43
N VAL A 292 -2.70 3.40 10.23
CA VAL A 292 -2.63 4.83 9.94
C VAL A 292 -3.38 5.59 11.00
N ARG A 293 -2.66 6.51 11.64
CA ARG A 293 -3.24 7.47 12.57
C ARG A 293 -3.30 8.83 11.88
N LEU A 294 -4.52 9.26 11.56
CA LEU A 294 -4.80 10.52 10.89
C LEU A 294 -5.12 11.61 11.91
N GLU A 295 -4.49 12.79 11.79
CA GLU A 295 -4.93 13.96 12.55
C GLU A 295 -6.33 14.36 12.09
N ALA A 296 -7.29 14.32 13.02
CA ALA A 296 -8.67 14.64 12.74
C ALA A 296 -9.02 16.07 13.19
N THR A 297 -8.83 16.36 14.48
CA THR A 297 -9.18 17.66 15.05
C THR A 297 -8.10 18.10 16.02
N ARG A 298 -7.66 19.32 15.90
CA ARG A 298 -6.76 19.97 16.86
C ARG A 298 -7.58 20.91 17.74
N LEU A 299 -7.60 20.63 19.03
CA LEU A 299 -8.25 21.44 20.04
C LEU A 299 -7.18 22.30 20.73
N PRO A 300 -7.09 23.60 20.42
CA PRO A 300 -6.04 24.44 20.97
C PRO A 300 -6.31 24.76 22.44
N ASN A 301 -5.21 24.99 23.15
CA ASN A 301 -5.21 25.54 24.52
C ASN A 301 -6.05 24.71 25.51
N ARG A 302 -5.88 23.38 25.51
CA ARG A 302 -6.54 22.48 26.44
C ARG A 302 -5.63 22.10 27.60
N ILE A 303 -6.18 21.90 28.78
CA ILE A 303 -5.46 21.28 29.88
C ILE A 303 -5.55 19.78 29.68
N VAL A 304 -4.39 19.15 29.57
CA VAL A 304 -4.30 17.73 29.27
C VAL A 304 -3.48 17.01 30.34
N VAL A 305 -3.96 15.82 30.66
CA VAL A 305 -3.30 14.89 31.58
C VAL A 305 -3.07 13.57 30.83
N PRO A 306 -2.04 12.79 31.19
CA PRO A 306 -1.88 11.45 30.60
C PRO A 306 -3.14 10.61 30.81
N ALA A 307 -3.60 9.95 29.76
CA ALA A 307 -4.81 9.10 29.85
C ALA A 307 -4.63 7.98 30.91
N ALA A 308 -3.42 7.44 31.04
CA ALA A 308 -3.07 6.46 32.07
C ALA A 308 -3.13 6.98 33.50
N ALA A 309 -3.09 8.29 33.71
CA ALA A 309 -3.20 8.92 35.06
C ALA A 309 -4.67 9.10 35.49
N VAL A 310 -5.61 8.98 34.59
CA VAL A 310 -7.04 9.07 34.86
C VAL A 310 -7.54 7.71 35.32
N ILE A 311 -7.93 7.63 36.61
CA ILE A 311 -8.52 6.43 37.18
C ILE A 311 -9.93 6.71 37.67
N GLU A 312 -10.72 5.67 37.80
CA GLU A 312 -12.10 5.77 38.26
C GLU A 312 -12.19 5.21 39.70
N ARG A 313 -12.82 5.95 40.57
CA ARG A 313 -13.13 5.52 41.93
C ARG A 313 -14.55 5.93 42.26
N ASP A 314 -15.34 5.00 42.77
CA ASP A 314 -16.73 5.20 43.14
C ASP A 314 -17.60 5.81 41.99
N GLY A 315 -17.32 5.40 40.73
CA GLY A 315 -17.97 5.92 39.55
C GLY A 315 -17.57 7.35 39.16
N ARG A 316 -16.48 7.88 39.74
CA ARG A 316 -15.99 9.24 39.46
C ARG A 316 -14.53 9.22 39.01
N PRO A 317 -14.23 9.87 37.89
CA PRO A 317 -12.85 9.98 37.38
C PRO A 317 -12.03 10.94 38.26
N LEU A 318 -10.81 10.54 38.57
CA LEU A 318 -9.87 11.32 39.35
C LEU A 318 -8.43 11.13 38.86
N VAL A 319 -7.56 12.02 39.28
CA VAL A 319 -6.10 11.91 39.10
C VAL A 319 -5.43 12.07 40.45
N PHE A 320 -4.26 11.43 40.62
CA PHE A 320 -3.40 11.70 41.78
C PHE A 320 -2.44 12.83 41.46
N VAL A 321 -2.39 13.80 42.34
CA VAL A 321 -1.47 14.97 42.27
C VAL A 321 -0.49 14.90 43.44
N VAL A 322 0.78 15.07 43.15
CA VAL A 322 1.82 15.14 44.17
C VAL A 322 1.97 16.60 44.65
N LYS A 323 1.60 16.87 45.89
CA LYS A 323 1.75 18.18 46.52
C LYS A 323 2.47 18.05 47.85
N GLY A 324 3.60 18.73 47.99
CA GLY A 324 4.40 18.66 49.21
C GLY A 324 4.89 17.25 49.58
N GLY A 325 5.23 16.41 48.57
CA GLY A 325 5.70 15.05 48.79
C GLY A 325 4.61 14.04 49.17
N ARG A 326 3.33 14.44 49.09
CA ARG A 326 2.18 13.57 49.38
C ARG A 326 1.28 13.47 48.17
N ALA A 327 0.80 12.28 47.88
CA ALA A 327 -0.20 12.06 46.82
C ALA A 327 -1.59 12.45 47.34
N GLN A 328 -2.27 13.32 46.62
CA GLN A 328 -3.64 13.72 46.88
C GLN A 328 -4.49 13.38 45.64
N TRP A 329 -5.69 12.85 45.82
CA TRP A 329 -6.61 12.64 44.71
C TRP A 329 -7.39 13.92 44.43
N VAL A 330 -7.60 14.21 43.15
CA VAL A 330 -8.40 15.32 42.67
C VAL A 330 -9.40 14.75 41.66
N TYR A 331 -10.70 14.97 41.93
CA TYR A 331 -11.73 14.61 40.97
C TYR A 331 -11.64 15.54 39.78
N ILE A 332 -11.73 14.97 38.59
CA ILE A 332 -11.68 15.71 37.31
C ILE A 332 -12.94 15.45 36.49
N PHE A 333 -13.22 16.37 35.57
CA PHE A 333 -14.21 16.18 34.53
C PHE A 333 -13.46 15.87 33.22
N PRO A 334 -13.36 14.58 32.81
CA PRO A 334 -12.65 14.24 31.60
C PRO A 334 -13.45 14.69 30.39
N GLY A 335 -12.78 15.35 29.47
CA GLY A 335 -13.29 15.72 28.17
C GLY A 335 -12.91 14.69 27.10
N ARG A 336 -12.44 15.17 25.96
CA ARG A 336 -11.99 14.32 24.85
C ARG A 336 -10.64 13.69 25.16
N THR A 337 -10.44 12.50 24.60
CA THR A 337 -9.16 11.78 24.72
C THR A 337 -8.66 11.34 23.35
N ASN A 338 -7.36 11.29 23.16
CA ASN A 338 -6.71 10.69 21.99
C ASN A 338 -6.05 9.34 22.32
N GLY A 339 -6.35 8.78 23.50
CA GLY A 339 -5.78 7.52 23.98
C GLY A 339 -4.46 7.67 24.75
N PHE A 340 -3.75 8.77 24.59
CA PHE A 340 -2.50 9.10 25.32
C PHE A 340 -2.73 10.21 26.33
N GLU A 341 -3.51 11.21 25.96
CA GLU A 341 -3.83 12.39 26.73
C GLU A 341 -5.35 12.56 26.82
N THR A 342 -5.84 12.99 27.98
CA THR A 342 -7.24 13.29 28.23
C THR A 342 -7.36 14.75 28.64
N GLU A 343 -8.30 15.45 28.03
CA GLU A 343 -8.67 16.82 28.36
C GLU A 343 -9.33 16.87 29.74
N VAL A 344 -8.97 17.86 30.52
CA VAL A 344 -9.65 18.19 31.79
C VAL A 344 -10.54 19.40 31.55
N LEU A 345 -11.84 19.22 31.74
CA LEU A 345 -12.83 20.28 31.59
C LEU A 345 -13.02 21.04 32.90
N ALA A 346 -13.49 22.28 32.79
CA ALA A 346 -13.99 23.02 33.96
C ALA A 346 -15.24 22.34 34.52
N ASP A 347 -15.38 22.41 35.82
CA ASP A 347 -16.63 21.97 36.47
C ASP A 347 -17.81 22.81 35.96
N SER A 348 -18.82 22.14 35.48
CA SER A 348 -20.03 22.78 34.95
C SER A 348 -20.81 23.58 35.98
N ALA A 349 -20.66 23.29 37.28
CA ALA A 349 -21.33 23.97 38.35
C ALA A 349 -20.53 25.20 38.89
N SER A 350 -19.22 25.12 38.94
CA SER A 350 -18.35 26.19 39.47
C SER A 350 -17.64 26.99 38.38
N GLY A 351 -17.60 26.51 37.15
CA GLY A 351 -16.83 27.11 36.04
C GLY A 351 -15.31 27.04 36.25
N GLN A 352 -14.86 26.40 37.33
CA GLN A 352 -13.43 26.29 37.68
C GLN A 352 -12.86 24.97 37.17
N ILE A 353 -11.64 25.03 36.65
CA ILE A 353 -10.89 23.82 36.33
C ILE A 353 -10.30 23.28 37.64
N PRO A 354 -10.51 22.00 37.96
CA PRO A 354 -9.90 21.38 39.12
C PRO A 354 -8.39 21.65 39.10
N VAL A 355 -7.84 22.08 40.23
CA VAL A 355 -6.41 22.37 40.36
C VAL A 355 -5.65 21.05 40.28
N VAL A 356 -5.03 20.83 39.16
CA VAL A 356 -4.26 19.61 38.86
C VAL A 356 -2.77 19.92 38.87
#